data_6190f88ec034e32677ec75ca78667ff2
#
_entry.id   6190f88ec034e32677ec75ca78667ff2
#
_cell.length_a   1.000
_cell.length_b   1.000
_cell.length_c   1.000
_cell.angle_alpha   90.00
_cell.angle_beta   90.00
_cell.angle_gamma   90.00
#
_symmetry.space_group_name_H-M   'P 1'
#
loop_
_entity.id
_entity.type
_entity.pdbx_description
1 polymer ?
#
loop_
_entity_poly.entity_id
_entity_poly.type
_entity_poly.pdbx_seq_one_letter_code
_entity_poly.pdbx_strand_id
1 'polypeptide(L)'
;KQLQEFKSGKRANAIMSGMAAALSDADMKNVSAWLGSKTSAPNFAKEKDLVVLGERIYRGGIADRQIAACAGCHTPTGAGIPSQYPRLSGQHADYAVAQLVAFRDGVRKNSAQMTGVAAKMNDREIKAVSDYIAGLR
;
A
#
# COMPACT_ATOMS: atom_id res chain seq x y z
N LYS A 1 -7.95 8.82 -8.05
CA LYS A 1 -7.80 7.41 -8.45
C LYS A 1 -8.52 6.47 -7.48
N GLN A 2 -8.11 6.29 -6.19
CA GLN A 2 -8.68 5.27 -5.29
C GLN A 2 -10.18 5.47 -5.04
N LEU A 3 -10.65 6.69 -4.79
CA LEU A 3 -12.08 6.97 -4.61
C LEU A 3 -12.89 6.64 -5.89
N GLN A 4 -12.37 6.99 -7.06
CA GLN A 4 -12.98 6.65 -8.35
C GLN A 4 -13.02 5.12 -8.56
N GLU A 5 -11.97 4.40 -8.15
CA GLU A 5 -11.93 2.94 -8.27
C GLU A 5 -12.90 2.24 -7.30
N PHE A 6 -13.14 2.80 -6.11
CA PHE A 6 -14.19 2.33 -5.22
C PHE A 6 -15.59 2.62 -5.79
N LYS A 7 -15.80 3.83 -6.33
CA LYS A 7 -17.08 4.22 -6.94
C LYS A 7 -17.43 3.36 -8.16
N SER A 8 -16.43 3.04 -9.00
CA SER A 8 -16.60 2.21 -10.20
C SER A 8 -16.61 0.70 -9.94
N GLY A 9 -16.38 0.25 -8.70
CA GLY A 9 -16.25 -1.17 -8.37
C GLY A 9 -14.92 -1.82 -8.75
N LYS A 10 -13.98 -1.08 -9.39
CA LYS A 10 -12.66 -1.60 -9.75
C LYS A 10 -11.83 -1.99 -8.53
N ARG A 11 -12.08 -1.34 -7.39
CA ARG A 11 -11.58 -1.71 -6.07
C ARG A 11 -12.75 -2.04 -5.16
N ALA A 12 -12.88 -3.30 -4.77
CA ALA A 12 -14.00 -3.77 -3.96
C ALA A 12 -13.75 -3.50 -2.46
N ASN A 13 -14.65 -2.80 -1.83
CA ASN A 13 -14.79 -2.67 -0.37
C ASN A 13 -16.17 -2.06 -0.09
N ALA A 14 -17.05 -2.78 0.60
CA ALA A 14 -18.45 -2.38 0.77
C ALA A 14 -18.59 -0.98 1.41
N ILE A 15 -17.82 -0.70 2.48
CA ILE A 15 -17.86 0.59 3.17
C ILE A 15 -17.37 1.71 2.24
N MET A 16 -16.19 1.54 1.63
CA MET A 16 -15.61 2.56 0.78
C MET A 16 -16.39 2.78 -0.52
N SER A 17 -17.00 1.74 -1.07
CA SER A 17 -17.87 1.87 -2.24
C SER A 17 -19.13 2.69 -1.91
N GLY A 18 -19.73 2.45 -0.75
CA GLY A 18 -20.86 3.26 -0.25
C GLY A 18 -20.47 4.73 -0.03
N MET A 19 -19.33 4.98 0.61
CA MET A 19 -18.82 6.33 0.84
C MET A 19 -18.49 7.06 -0.48
N ALA A 20 -17.84 6.37 -1.41
CA ALA A 20 -17.44 6.96 -2.68
C ALA A 20 -18.62 7.19 -3.65
N ALA A 21 -19.70 6.41 -3.55
CA ALA A 21 -20.86 6.53 -4.40
C ALA A 21 -21.51 7.93 -4.35
N ALA A 22 -21.54 8.53 -3.16
CA ALA A 22 -22.13 9.85 -2.93
C ALA A 22 -21.24 11.03 -3.38
N LEU A 23 -19.95 10.78 -3.68
CA LEU A 23 -19.01 11.84 -4.04
C LEU A 23 -19.07 12.17 -5.54
N SER A 24 -19.10 13.45 -5.86
CA SER A 24 -18.79 13.94 -7.20
C SER A 24 -17.28 13.87 -7.50
N ASP A 25 -16.89 14.03 -8.76
CA ASP A 25 -15.46 14.12 -9.12
C ASP A 25 -14.78 15.35 -8.49
N ALA A 26 -15.52 16.45 -8.33
CA ALA A 26 -15.04 17.64 -7.64
C ALA A 26 -14.81 17.35 -6.15
N ASP A 27 -15.75 16.67 -5.48
CA ASP A 27 -15.60 16.27 -4.08
C ASP A 27 -14.39 15.36 -3.87
N MET A 28 -14.20 14.38 -4.78
CA MET A 28 -13.05 13.47 -4.74
C MET A 28 -11.72 14.21 -4.87
N LYS A 29 -11.65 15.25 -5.72
CA LYS A 29 -10.47 16.12 -5.86
C LYS A 29 -10.24 16.94 -4.59
N ASN A 30 -11.28 17.58 -4.09
CA ASN A 30 -11.20 18.48 -2.94
C ASN A 30 -10.79 17.71 -1.67
N VAL A 31 -11.44 16.59 -1.37
CA VAL A 31 -11.08 15.77 -0.20
C VAL A 31 -9.68 15.19 -0.31
N SER A 32 -9.25 14.80 -1.53
CA SER A 32 -7.89 14.29 -1.75
C SER A 32 -6.85 15.37 -1.56
N ALA A 33 -7.10 16.59 -2.05
CA ALA A 33 -6.21 17.74 -1.84
C ALA A 33 -6.12 18.13 -0.36
N TRP A 34 -7.26 18.17 0.33
CA TRP A 34 -7.31 18.48 1.75
C TRP A 34 -6.55 17.43 2.59
N LEU A 35 -6.76 16.12 2.33
CA LEU A 35 -6.01 15.06 3.01
C LEU A 35 -4.51 15.13 2.68
N GLY A 36 -4.16 15.42 1.43
CA GLY A 36 -2.76 15.59 1.01
C GLY A 36 -2.04 16.75 1.67
N SER A 37 -2.77 17.78 2.14
CA SER A 37 -2.21 18.92 2.89
C SER A 37 -1.96 18.61 4.37
N LYS A 38 -2.41 17.47 4.88
CA LYS A 38 -2.26 17.12 6.30
C LYS A 38 -0.96 16.39 6.55
N THR A 39 -0.32 16.73 7.66
CA THR A 39 0.81 15.95 8.17
C THR A 39 0.31 14.69 8.85
N SER A 40 0.79 13.54 8.39
CA SER A 40 0.45 12.27 9.04
C SER A 40 1.18 12.17 10.38
N ALA A 41 0.48 11.66 11.39
CA ALA A 41 1.14 11.27 12.63
C ALA A 41 2.20 10.19 12.34
N PRO A 42 3.37 10.24 13.01
CA PRO A 42 4.39 9.22 12.84
C PRO A 42 3.86 7.86 13.35
N ASN A 43 4.13 6.82 12.59
CA ASN A 43 3.91 5.44 13.00
C ASN A 43 5.27 4.75 13.18
N PHE A 44 5.30 3.55 13.73
CA PHE A 44 6.54 2.86 14.11
C PHE A 44 6.45 1.38 13.77
N ALA A 45 7.59 0.80 13.38
CA ALA A 45 7.77 -0.64 13.35
C ALA A 45 7.74 -1.19 14.79
N LYS A 46 7.06 -2.30 15.00
CA LYS A 46 6.85 -2.91 16.33
C LYS A 46 7.58 -4.24 16.49
N GLU A 47 7.80 -4.94 15.38
CA GLU A 47 8.33 -6.29 15.33
C GLU A 47 9.85 -6.26 15.07
N LYS A 48 10.64 -6.04 16.11
CA LYS A 48 12.10 -5.89 16.01
C LYS A 48 12.78 -7.01 15.20
N ASP A 49 12.34 -8.25 15.39
CA ASP A 49 12.92 -9.41 14.73
C ASP A 49 12.59 -9.47 13.22
N LEU A 50 11.59 -8.72 12.77
CA LEU A 50 11.16 -8.67 11.38
C LEU A 50 11.66 -7.44 10.63
N VAL A 51 12.08 -6.38 11.31
CA VAL A 51 12.49 -5.10 10.70
C VAL A 51 13.58 -5.29 9.65
N VAL A 52 14.63 -6.07 9.97
CA VAL A 52 15.75 -6.32 9.05
C VAL A 52 15.29 -7.06 7.80
N LEU A 53 14.41 -8.05 7.97
CA LEU A 53 13.82 -8.76 6.83
C LEU A 53 12.95 -7.82 5.99
N GLY A 54 12.11 -7.03 6.66
CA GLY A 54 11.24 -6.04 6.02
C GLY A 54 12.00 -5.01 5.21
N GLU A 55 13.08 -4.46 5.78
CA GLU A 55 13.97 -3.52 5.10
C GLU A 55 14.59 -4.14 3.85
N ARG A 56 15.14 -5.34 3.98
CA ARG A 56 15.76 -6.04 2.85
C ARG A 56 14.78 -6.27 1.71
N ILE A 57 13.55 -6.72 2.02
CA ILE A 57 12.51 -6.90 1.02
C ILE A 57 12.11 -5.57 0.39
N TYR A 58 11.93 -4.53 1.21
CA TYR A 58 11.51 -3.23 0.72
C TYR A 58 12.53 -2.62 -0.24
N ARG A 59 13.84 -2.68 0.13
CA ARG A 59 14.92 -2.05 -0.63
C ARG A 59 15.47 -2.91 -1.76
N GLY A 60 15.54 -4.24 -1.55
CA GLY A 60 16.21 -5.17 -2.47
C GLY A 60 15.29 -6.15 -3.17
N GLY A 61 14.07 -6.34 -2.68
CA GLY A 61 13.20 -7.41 -3.17
C GLY A 61 13.69 -8.80 -2.77
N ILE A 62 13.26 -9.83 -3.50
CA ILE A 62 13.71 -11.22 -3.35
C ILE A 62 14.02 -11.77 -4.74
N ALA A 63 15.29 -11.70 -5.14
CA ALA A 63 15.74 -11.99 -6.50
C ALA A 63 15.40 -13.42 -6.95
N ASP A 64 15.64 -14.42 -6.10
CA ASP A 64 15.42 -15.84 -6.42
C ASP A 64 13.96 -16.17 -6.78
N ARG A 65 13.02 -15.35 -6.28
CA ARG A 65 11.59 -15.47 -6.58
C ARG A 65 11.06 -14.35 -7.47
N GLN A 66 11.96 -13.53 -8.01
CA GLN A 66 11.59 -12.40 -8.87
C GLN A 66 10.55 -11.47 -8.21
N ILE A 67 10.71 -11.21 -6.92
CA ILE A 67 9.91 -10.22 -6.18
C ILE A 67 10.67 -8.90 -6.27
N ALA A 68 10.08 -7.94 -6.98
CA ALA A 68 10.67 -6.62 -7.16
C ALA A 68 10.76 -5.86 -5.82
N ALA A 69 11.80 -5.03 -5.68
CA ALA A 69 11.94 -4.11 -4.56
C ALA A 69 10.78 -3.10 -4.52
N CYS A 70 10.13 -2.96 -3.38
CA CYS A 70 9.05 -1.99 -3.20
C CYS A 70 9.51 -0.55 -3.45
N ALA A 71 10.74 -0.25 -3.04
CA ALA A 71 11.39 1.05 -3.20
C ALA A 71 11.51 1.50 -4.66
N GLY A 72 11.57 0.57 -5.63
CA GLY A 72 11.66 0.89 -7.05
C GLY A 72 10.44 1.63 -7.61
N CYS A 73 9.26 1.36 -7.04
CA CYS A 73 8.01 2.03 -7.43
C CYS A 73 7.53 3.03 -6.37
N HIS A 74 7.66 2.67 -5.08
CA HIS A 74 7.15 3.48 -3.98
C HIS A 74 8.18 4.46 -3.39
N THR A 75 9.35 4.58 -4.00
CA THR A 75 10.52 5.35 -3.57
C THR A 75 11.24 4.80 -2.33
N PRO A 76 12.53 5.08 -2.14
CA PRO A 76 13.29 4.58 -0.98
C PRO A 76 12.74 5.04 0.37
N THR A 77 12.10 6.21 0.42
CA THR A 77 11.47 6.78 1.62
C THR A 77 9.99 6.41 1.75
N GLY A 78 9.42 5.70 0.79
CA GLY A 78 7.99 5.39 0.77
C GLY A 78 7.08 6.57 0.48
N ALA A 79 7.61 7.68 -0.05
CA ALA A 79 6.81 8.85 -0.40
C ALA A 79 5.83 8.59 -1.54
N GLY A 80 6.13 7.61 -2.37
CA GLY A 80 5.34 7.28 -3.55
C GLY A 80 5.57 8.23 -4.71
N ILE A 81 4.87 7.99 -5.81
CA ILE A 81 4.84 8.85 -7.00
C ILE A 81 3.36 9.11 -7.32
N PRO A 82 2.81 10.27 -6.96
CA PRO A 82 1.46 10.64 -7.32
C PRO A 82 1.33 10.74 -8.86
N SER A 83 0.32 10.24 -9.45
CA SER A 83 -0.85 9.47 -9.04
C SER A 83 -0.68 7.97 -9.31
N GLN A 84 0.53 7.54 -9.67
CA GLN A 84 0.84 6.18 -10.11
C GLN A 84 1.01 5.23 -8.93
N TYR A 85 1.93 5.59 -8.01
CA TYR A 85 2.30 4.76 -6.87
C TYR A 85 1.99 5.48 -5.57
N PRO A 86 1.16 4.91 -4.70
CA PRO A 86 0.77 5.56 -3.44
C PRO A 86 1.93 5.66 -2.47
N ARG A 87 1.87 6.67 -1.60
CA ARG A 87 2.72 6.75 -0.42
C ARG A 87 2.47 5.53 0.47
N LEU A 88 3.55 4.94 0.99
CA LEU A 88 3.53 3.83 1.93
C LEU A 88 4.06 4.25 3.31
N SER A 89 5.00 5.21 3.36
CA SER A 89 5.65 5.61 4.62
C SER A 89 4.63 5.98 5.69
N GLY A 90 4.79 5.39 6.86
CA GLY A 90 3.91 5.61 8.01
C GLY A 90 2.53 4.97 7.91
N GLN A 91 2.27 4.10 6.92
CA GLN A 91 1.01 3.38 6.83
C GLN A 91 0.88 2.37 7.97
N HIS A 92 -0.35 2.13 8.43
CA HIS A 92 -0.62 1.11 9.46
C HIS A 92 -0.21 -0.28 8.96
N ALA A 93 0.59 -1.00 9.76
CA ALA A 93 1.09 -2.32 9.40
C ALA A 93 -0.04 -3.30 9.07
N ASP A 94 -1.09 -3.36 9.89
CA ASP A 94 -2.24 -4.24 9.67
C ASP A 94 -2.96 -3.93 8.35
N TYR A 95 -3.07 -2.64 8.01
CA TYR A 95 -3.64 -2.25 6.71
C TYR A 95 -2.75 -2.69 5.55
N ALA A 96 -1.43 -2.51 5.66
CA ALA A 96 -0.49 -2.94 4.63
C ALA A 96 -0.52 -4.47 4.45
N VAL A 97 -0.56 -5.24 5.55
CA VAL A 97 -0.75 -6.71 5.53
C VAL A 97 -2.04 -7.06 4.79
N ALA A 98 -3.17 -6.50 5.21
CA ALA A 98 -4.47 -6.79 4.60
C ALA A 98 -4.49 -6.47 3.10
N GLN A 99 -3.83 -5.39 2.66
CA GLN A 99 -3.78 -5.03 1.25
C GLN A 99 -2.87 -5.97 0.44
N LEU A 100 -1.71 -6.37 0.96
CA LEU A 100 -0.82 -7.33 0.29
C LEU A 100 -1.49 -8.70 0.17
N VAL A 101 -2.13 -9.18 1.23
CA VAL A 101 -2.93 -10.42 1.19
C VAL A 101 -4.05 -10.31 0.17
N ALA A 102 -4.80 -9.20 0.15
CA ALA A 102 -5.87 -8.99 -0.81
C ALA A 102 -5.39 -8.98 -2.28
N PHE A 103 -4.19 -8.46 -2.54
CA PHE A 103 -3.56 -8.55 -3.86
C PHE A 103 -3.11 -9.97 -4.18
N ARG A 104 -2.48 -10.68 -3.23
CA ARG A 104 -2.02 -12.06 -3.39
C ARG A 104 -3.17 -13.00 -3.72
N ASP A 105 -4.25 -12.89 -2.96
CA ASP A 105 -5.41 -13.78 -3.05
C ASP A 105 -6.40 -13.35 -4.16
N GLY A 106 -6.05 -12.30 -4.92
CA GLY A 106 -6.87 -11.84 -6.05
C GLY A 106 -8.19 -11.17 -5.66
N VAL A 107 -8.37 -10.79 -4.40
CA VAL A 107 -9.52 -10.00 -3.93
C VAL A 107 -9.39 -8.55 -4.39
N ARG A 108 -8.19 -7.99 -4.31
CA ARG A 108 -7.85 -6.66 -4.81
C ARG A 108 -7.16 -6.76 -6.17
N LYS A 109 -7.81 -6.29 -7.24
CA LYS A 109 -7.35 -6.46 -8.63
C LYS A 109 -7.03 -5.15 -9.35
N ASN A 110 -7.01 -4.03 -8.65
CA ASN A 110 -6.86 -2.71 -9.26
C ASN A 110 -5.41 -2.33 -9.64
N SER A 111 -4.45 -3.25 -9.50
CA SER A 111 -3.06 -3.09 -9.93
C SER A 111 -2.44 -4.46 -10.27
N ALA A 112 -2.19 -4.69 -11.55
CA ALA A 112 -1.54 -5.91 -12.02
C ALA A 112 -0.12 -6.05 -11.45
N GLN A 113 0.62 -4.94 -11.32
CA GLN A 113 1.96 -4.93 -10.73
C GLN A 113 1.94 -5.42 -9.29
N MET A 114 1.04 -4.88 -8.46
CA MET A 114 0.94 -5.29 -7.06
C MET A 114 0.46 -6.73 -6.91
N THR A 115 -0.45 -7.19 -7.77
CA THR A 115 -0.85 -8.60 -7.82
C THR A 115 0.36 -9.50 -8.13
N GLY A 116 1.15 -9.15 -9.14
CA GLY A 116 2.35 -9.91 -9.52
C GLY A 116 3.42 -9.98 -8.43
N VAL A 117 3.61 -8.89 -7.68
CA VAL A 117 4.55 -8.85 -6.55
C VAL A 117 4.02 -9.67 -5.38
N ALA A 118 2.77 -9.42 -4.96
CA ALA A 118 2.19 -10.03 -3.78
C ALA A 118 1.94 -11.54 -3.94
N ALA A 119 1.59 -12.01 -5.14
CA ALA A 119 1.33 -13.42 -5.43
C ALA A 119 2.49 -14.36 -5.05
N LYS A 120 3.71 -13.83 -5.02
CA LYS A 120 4.92 -14.59 -4.71
C LYS A 120 5.37 -14.47 -3.25
N MET A 121 4.70 -13.66 -2.43
CA MET A 121 5.09 -13.40 -1.04
C MET A 121 4.39 -14.36 -0.08
N ASN A 122 5.13 -14.84 0.92
CA ASN A 122 4.57 -15.59 2.05
C ASN A 122 4.13 -14.64 3.18
N ASP A 123 3.39 -15.19 4.17
CA ASP A 123 2.83 -14.39 5.28
C ASP A 123 3.90 -13.71 6.12
N ARG A 124 5.03 -14.37 6.37
CA ARG A 124 6.14 -13.79 7.15
C ARG A 124 6.75 -12.58 6.44
N GLU A 125 6.91 -12.66 5.13
CA GLU A 125 7.44 -11.56 4.31
C GLU A 125 6.47 -10.40 4.21
N ILE A 126 5.18 -10.70 4.03
CA ILE A 126 4.12 -9.70 4.04
C ILE A 126 4.11 -8.97 5.39
N LYS A 127 4.14 -9.72 6.51
CA LYS A 127 4.18 -9.13 7.86
C LYS A 127 5.43 -8.27 8.04
N ALA A 128 6.60 -8.78 7.66
CA ALA A 128 7.87 -8.09 7.82
C ALA A 128 7.93 -6.76 7.06
N VAL A 129 7.60 -6.77 5.76
CA VAL A 129 7.63 -5.56 4.96
C VAL A 129 6.56 -4.55 5.38
N SER A 130 5.41 -5.01 5.85
CA SER A 130 4.33 -4.15 6.34
C SER A 130 4.71 -3.43 7.64
N ASP A 131 5.38 -4.13 8.56
CA ASP A 131 5.89 -3.53 9.79
C ASP A 131 7.00 -2.51 9.51
N TYR A 132 7.93 -2.85 8.60
CA TYR A 132 8.95 -1.91 8.14
C TYR A 132 8.35 -0.64 7.52
N ILE A 133 7.33 -0.77 6.67
CA ILE A 133 6.60 0.35 6.05
C ILE A 133 6.01 1.29 7.12
N ALA A 134 5.50 0.75 8.22
CA ALA A 134 4.94 1.57 9.30
C ALA A 134 5.97 2.51 9.92
N GLY A 135 7.22 2.08 10.02
CA GLY A 135 8.33 2.90 10.53
C GLY A 135 9.10 3.69 9.47
N LEU A 136 8.80 3.50 8.19
CA LEU A 136 9.54 4.11 7.08
C LEU A 136 9.33 5.63 7.01
N ARG A 137 10.43 6.39 6.83
CA ARG A 137 10.48 7.87 6.74
C ARG A 137 11.45 8.34 5.67
#